data_f4fa497683786fe4b5748a00d8d12e3d
#
_entry.id   f4fa497683786fe4b5748a00d8d12e3d
#
_cell.length_a   1.000
_cell.length_b   1.000
_cell.length_c   1.000
_cell.angle_alpha   90.00
_cell.angle_beta   90.00
_cell.angle_gamma   90.00
#
_symmetry.space_group_name_H-M   'P 1'
#
loop_
_entity.id
_entity.type
_entity.pdbx_description
1 polymer ?
#
loop_
_entity_poly.entity_id
_entity_poly.type
_entity_poly.pdbx_seq_one_letter_code
_entity_poly.pdbx_strand_id
1 'polypeptide(L)'
;MSVGKSIRKSTFLSLILCVASGLAFSQETKSAPTSPMAQTDLQSASSHFSFVRAFSSASDVRGSHPVLDRTLDIVAGPADTSVRTDVLQSPSAVTTDSTHRVFVADPDARNVHIFDFSHAKYSLLDKAGDRLNTPVALATDDRDNLFVIDQSSRSILIYGSSGKFRGYLGKLGRDESYFDTPVGIAIDKTTHRVYVCDLRRNMILIMDSRGRPVAKVGKRSGGDRPGEFKQPSQLVVSGNELFVLDAGNNRIQILDTAGHFLRAIKLVYADRHTGLAVDGRGIIYVSDPSLNRIQVFPREGQAPYSFDPGTIKGANATRAAGMWIDSGHCLYLVDSQSNRILLLQIRLP
;
A
#
# COMPACT_ATOMS: atom_id res chain seq x y z
N MET A 1 -21.21 -24.83 71.36
CA MET A 1 -20.79 -26.23 71.51
C MET A 1 -19.82 -26.43 70.30
N SER A 2 -18.55 -26.31 70.59
CA SER A 2 -17.56 -27.33 71.00
C SER A 2 -17.20 -28.21 69.80
N VAL A 3 -16.05 -28.38 69.33
CA VAL A 3 -14.63 -28.50 69.67
C VAL A 3 -13.96 -28.89 68.32
N GLY A 4 -12.96 -28.44 67.75
CA GLY A 4 -11.57 -28.23 68.16
C GLY A 4 -10.67 -29.45 67.93
N LYS A 5 -9.56 -29.20 67.26
CA LYS A 5 -8.24 -29.91 67.25
C LYS A 5 -7.78 -30.24 65.84
N SER A 6 -6.74 -29.64 65.32
CA SER A 6 -5.29 -29.44 65.66
C SER A 6 -4.42 -30.70 65.55
N ILE A 7 -3.30 -30.59 64.87
CA ILE A 7 -1.95 -31.22 65.01
C ILE A 7 -1.77 -32.50 64.17
N ARG A 8 -0.70 -32.80 63.48
CA ARG A 8 0.76 -32.49 63.52
C ARG A 8 1.49 -33.01 62.28
N LYS A 9 2.63 -32.43 62.02
CA LYS A 9 3.76 -32.82 61.15
C LYS A 9 4.17 -34.29 61.33
N SER A 10 4.67 -34.90 60.24
CA SER A 10 5.81 -35.81 60.31
C SER A 10 6.52 -35.94 58.98
N THR A 11 7.74 -35.61 59.00
CA THR A 11 8.85 -35.82 58.04
C THR A 11 9.15 -37.32 57.91
N PHE A 12 9.34 -37.83 56.70
CA PHE A 12 10.23 -39.01 56.50
C PHE A 12 10.99 -38.86 55.20
N LEU A 13 12.29 -38.79 55.37
CA LEU A 13 13.37 -38.87 54.40
C LEU A 13 13.56 -40.33 54.03
N SER A 14 13.52 -40.66 52.74
CA SER A 14 14.10 -41.94 52.29
C SER A 14 14.82 -41.74 50.98
N LEU A 15 16.11 -41.82 51.13
CA LEU A 15 17.13 -41.83 50.08
C LEU A 15 17.12 -43.25 49.46
N ILE A 16 16.86 -43.35 48.14
CA ILE A 16 17.25 -44.55 47.39
C ILE A 16 18.03 -44.08 46.15
N LEU A 17 19.31 -44.42 46.18
CA LEU A 17 20.30 -44.34 45.13
C LEU A 17 20.01 -45.49 44.15
N CYS A 18 19.83 -45.22 42.87
CA CYS A 18 19.99 -46.20 41.81
C CYS A 18 20.69 -45.57 40.58
N VAL A 19 21.67 -46.26 40.20
CA VAL A 19 22.77 -46.00 39.27
C VAL A 19 22.32 -45.96 37.83
N ALA A 20 22.86 -45.00 37.11
CA ALA A 20 23.30 -44.93 35.71
C ALA A 20 22.68 -45.90 34.67
N SER A 21 22.07 -45.32 33.68
CA SER A 21 22.35 -45.65 32.25
C SER A 21 22.02 -44.43 31.41
N GLY A 22 23.09 -43.88 30.82
CA GLY A 22 23.00 -42.71 29.92
C GLY A 22 22.29 -43.07 28.63
N LEU A 23 21.30 -42.30 28.31
CA LEU A 23 20.81 -42.08 26.95
C LEU A 23 20.61 -40.59 26.83
N ALA A 24 21.60 -39.96 26.22
CA ALA A 24 21.52 -38.57 25.78
C ALA A 24 20.44 -38.47 24.68
N PHE A 25 19.30 -38.00 25.05
CA PHE A 25 18.37 -37.45 24.05
C PHE A 25 18.89 -36.07 23.66
N SER A 26 19.60 -36.02 22.54
CA SER A 26 19.90 -34.79 21.83
C SER A 26 18.59 -34.21 21.36
N GLN A 27 18.12 -33.15 22.02
CA GLN A 27 17.11 -32.27 21.45
C GLN A 27 17.75 -31.52 20.27
N GLU A 28 17.55 -32.03 19.08
CA GLU A 28 17.68 -31.23 17.87
C GLU A 28 16.64 -30.11 17.95
N THR A 29 17.05 -28.95 18.43
CA THR A 29 16.37 -27.71 18.12
C THR A 29 16.54 -27.49 16.61
N LYS A 30 15.52 -27.89 15.84
CA LYS A 30 15.36 -27.42 14.46
C LYS A 30 15.25 -25.91 14.49
N SER A 31 16.39 -25.23 14.38
CA SER A 31 16.45 -23.84 13.99
C SER A 31 15.73 -23.71 12.64
N ALA A 32 14.71 -22.86 12.60
CA ALA A 32 14.08 -22.44 11.35
C ALA A 32 15.19 -21.97 10.39
N PRO A 33 15.11 -22.28 9.09
CA PRO A 33 16.11 -21.80 8.14
C PRO A 33 15.95 -20.29 8.00
N THR A 34 16.75 -19.52 8.72
CA THR A 34 17.13 -18.18 8.37
C THR A 34 18.12 -18.29 7.22
N SER A 35 17.62 -18.44 5.99
CA SER A 35 18.43 -18.14 4.82
C SER A 35 18.63 -16.63 4.79
N PRO A 36 19.84 -16.11 5.01
CA PRO A 36 20.12 -14.73 4.68
C PRO A 36 19.97 -14.61 3.16
N MET A 37 19.05 -13.76 2.69
CA MET A 37 19.06 -13.32 1.29
C MET A 37 20.46 -12.81 1.00
N ALA A 38 21.17 -13.48 0.09
CA ALA A 38 22.56 -13.24 -0.15
C ALA A 38 22.79 -11.77 -0.54
N GLN A 39 23.73 -11.11 0.16
CA GLN A 39 24.12 -9.71 -0.12
C GLN A 39 24.70 -9.52 -1.53
N THR A 40 25.04 -10.59 -2.23
CA THR A 40 25.58 -10.57 -3.59
C THR A 40 24.58 -10.17 -4.67
N ASP A 41 23.27 -10.26 -4.40
CA ASP A 41 22.21 -9.96 -5.39
C ASP A 41 21.73 -8.51 -5.38
N LEU A 42 22.14 -7.71 -4.40
CA LEU A 42 21.64 -6.34 -4.21
C LEU A 42 22.07 -5.37 -5.33
N GLN A 43 23.27 -5.53 -5.87
CA GLN A 43 23.77 -4.68 -6.97
C GLN A 43 23.19 -5.10 -8.33
N SER A 44 22.94 -6.39 -8.55
CA SER A 44 22.35 -6.89 -9.78
C SER A 44 20.85 -6.52 -9.85
N ALA A 45 20.15 -6.54 -8.73
CA ALA A 45 18.72 -6.24 -8.67
C ALA A 45 18.39 -4.78 -9.04
N SER A 46 19.23 -3.81 -8.62
CA SER A 46 19.03 -2.39 -8.97
C SER A 46 19.25 -2.11 -10.46
N SER A 47 19.99 -2.97 -11.19
CA SER A 47 20.21 -2.82 -12.63
C SER A 47 18.93 -2.99 -13.48
N HIS A 48 17.90 -3.66 -12.92
CA HIS A 48 16.60 -3.79 -13.57
C HIS A 48 15.74 -2.51 -13.50
N PHE A 49 16.24 -1.46 -12.86
CA PHE A 49 15.53 -0.19 -12.74
C PHE A 49 16.42 0.95 -13.20
N SER A 50 15.82 1.95 -13.84
CA SER A 50 16.50 3.19 -14.12
C SER A 50 15.65 4.37 -13.66
N PHE A 51 16.31 5.34 -13.03
CA PHE A 51 15.67 6.57 -12.62
C PHE A 51 15.26 7.40 -13.84
N VAL A 52 14.02 7.86 -13.87
CA VAL A 52 13.49 8.75 -14.90
C VAL A 52 13.42 10.17 -14.38
N ARG A 53 12.69 10.38 -13.28
CA ARG A 53 12.55 11.69 -12.62
C ARG A 53 12.05 11.56 -11.18
N ALA A 54 12.17 12.66 -10.46
CA ALA A 54 11.44 12.89 -9.21
C ALA A 54 10.58 14.14 -9.37
N PHE A 55 9.45 14.22 -8.67
CA PHE A 55 8.60 15.40 -8.66
C PHE A 55 7.84 15.53 -7.35
N SER A 56 7.61 16.77 -6.93
CA SER A 56 6.95 17.12 -5.68
C SER A 56 6.07 18.36 -5.80
N SER A 57 6.13 19.09 -6.92
CA SER A 57 5.50 20.40 -7.07
C SER A 57 5.06 20.70 -8.51
N ALA A 58 4.27 21.75 -8.66
CA ALA A 58 3.84 22.26 -9.94
C ALA A 58 5.02 22.66 -10.85
N SER A 59 6.14 23.15 -10.29
CA SER A 59 7.33 23.54 -11.06
C SER A 59 7.98 22.36 -11.78
N ASP A 60 7.87 21.14 -11.24
CA ASP A 60 8.45 19.94 -11.84
C ASP A 60 7.78 19.56 -13.18
N VAL A 61 6.54 20.01 -13.39
CA VAL A 61 5.78 19.77 -14.63
C VAL A 61 6.06 20.84 -15.69
N ARG A 62 6.20 22.10 -15.25
CA ARG A 62 6.32 23.25 -16.16
C ARG A 62 7.71 23.43 -16.74
N GLY A 63 8.72 22.70 -16.22
CA GLY A 63 10.14 22.96 -16.50
C GLY A 63 10.60 24.24 -15.77
N SER A 64 11.79 24.22 -15.20
CA SER A 64 12.35 25.40 -14.53
C SER A 64 12.63 26.49 -15.55
N HIS A 65 11.80 27.52 -15.62
CA HIS A 65 12.13 28.81 -16.18
C HIS A 65 12.49 29.75 -15.01
N PRO A 66 13.76 29.79 -14.58
CA PRO A 66 14.17 30.53 -13.38
C PRO A 66 13.97 32.05 -13.49
N VAL A 67 13.71 32.55 -14.67
CA VAL A 67 13.51 34.00 -14.93
C VAL A 67 12.04 34.41 -14.79
N LEU A 68 11.08 33.54 -15.13
CA LEU A 68 9.64 33.82 -15.00
C LEU A 68 9.13 33.69 -13.56
N ASP A 69 9.64 32.73 -12.78
CA ASP A 69 9.25 32.56 -11.38
C ASP A 69 9.68 33.77 -10.53
N ARG A 70 10.87 34.35 -10.76
CA ARG A 70 11.31 35.56 -10.04
C ARG A 70 10.50 36.81 -10.38
N THR A 71 9.99 36.94 -11.61
CA THR A 71 9.17 38.09 -12.01
C THR A 71 7.75 38.01 -11.46
N LEU A 72 7.19 36.82 -11.28
CA LEU A 72 5.88 36.61 -10.63
C LEU A 72 5.94 36.91 -9.12
N ASP A 73 7.01 36.53 -8.45
CA ASP A 73 7.21 36.85 -7.02
C ASP A 73 7.37 38.35 -6.75
N ILE A 74 7.92 39.11 -7.69
CA ILE A 74 8.10 40.56 -7.59
C ILE A 74 6.77 41.31 -7.81
N VAL A 75 5.89 40.79 -8.66
CA VAL A 75 4.60 41.41 -9.01
C VAL A 75 3.49 41.05 -8.02
N ALA A 76 3.59 39.89 -7.34
CA ALA A 76 2.55 39.39 -6.43
C ALA A 76 2.62 39.96 -5.00
N GLY A 77 3.60 40.80 -4.64
CA GLY A 77 3.79 41.30 -3.27
C GLY A 77 4.31 40.23 -2.30
N PRO A 78 4.54 40.56 -1.02
CA PRO A 78 4.98 39.59 -0.04
C PRO A 78 3.97 38.44 0.03
N ALA A 79 4.44 37.23 -0.25
CA ALA A 79 3.62 36.03 -0.27
C ALA A 79 2.79 35.93 1.01
N ASP A 80 1.48 35.94 0.84
CA ASP A 80 0.56 35.51 1.87
C ASP A 80 1.06 34.15 2.39
N THR A 81 1.20 33.99 3.70
CA THR A 81 1.65 32.76 4.38
C THR A 81 0.60 31.65 4.28
N SER A 82 -0.28 31.71 3.28
CA SER A 82 -1.20 30.64 2.91
C SER A 82 -0.40 29.41 2.48
N VAL A 83 -0.72 28.28 3.08
CA VAL A 83 -0.17 26.95 2.80
C VAL A 83 0.07 26.79 1.28
N ARG A 84 1.33 26.55 0.87
CA ARG A 84 1.67 26.27 -0.52
C ARG A 84 0.88 25.05 -1.00
N THR A 85 -0.14 25.27 -1.81
CA THR A 85 -1.03 24.23 -2.32
C THR A 85 -0.47 23.50 -3.53
N ASP A 86 0.65 23.97 -4.07
CA ASP A 86 1.30 23.47 -5.29
C ASP A 86 2.46 22.50 -5.04
N VAL A 87 2.68 22.12 -3.77
CA VAL A 87 3.75 21.21 -3.32
C VAL A 87 3.13 20.05 -2.54
N LEU A 88 3.67 18.85 -2.74
CA LEU A 88 3.30 17.67 -1.95
C LEU A 88 3.72 17.85 -0.48
N GLN A 89 2.81 17.58 0.44
CA GLN A 89 3.03 17.71 1.90
C GLN A 89 3.19 16.36 2.58
N SER A 90 2.36 15.39 2.24
CA SER A 90 2.37 14.04 2.83
C SER A 90 1.77 13.03 1.83
N PRO A 91 2.42 12.81 0.67
CA PRO A 91 1.87 11.92 -0.33
C PRO A 91 1.72 10.50 0.21
N SER A 92 0.57 9.88 0.00
CA SER A 92 0.23 8.55 0.52
C SER A 92 0.00 7.52 -0.56
N ALA A 93 -0.58 7.90 -1.68
CA ALA A 93 -0.89 7.01 -2.79
C ALA A 93 -0.70 7.72 -4.13
N VAL A 94 -0.40 6.94 -5.15
CA VAL A 94 -0.21 7.39 -6.53
C VAL A 94 -0.92 6.44 -7.48
N THR A 95 -1.50 6.95 -8.56
CA THR A 95 -2.05 6.19 -9.69
C THR A 95 -1.94 6.99 -10.97
N THR A 96 -2.17 6.35 -12.12
CA THR A 96 -2.20 7.00 -13.44
C THR A 96 -3.48 6.67 -14.17
N ASP A 97 -3.85 7.51 -15.14
CA ASP A 97 -4.90 7.19 -16.10
C ASP A 97 -4.32 6.71 -17.45
N SER A 98 -5.20 6.50 -18.42
CA SER A 98 -4.82 6.04 -19.78
C SER A 98 -4.02 7.08 -20.57
N THR A 99 -4.09 8.34 -20.18
CA THR A 99 -3.35 9.45 -20.80
C THR A 99 -2.03 9.77 -20.09
N HIS A 100 -1.63 8.91 -19.11
CA HIS A 100 -0.42 9.05 -18.29
C HIS A 100 -0.40 10.29 -17.38
N ARG A 101 -1.57 10.87 -17.06
CA ARG A 101 -1.65 11.85 -15.97
C ARG A 101 -1.41 11.12 -14.65
N VAL A 102 -0.63 11.72 -13.78
CA VAL A 102 -0.30 11.15 -12.46
C VAL A 102 -1.14 11.83 -11.39
N PHE A 103 -1.87 11.03 -10.63
CA PHE A 103 -2.69 11.47 -9.51
C PHE A 103 -2.00 11.07 -8.21
N VAL A 104 -1.82 12.02 -7.30
CA VAL A 104 -1.18 11.80 -6.01
C VAL A 104 -2.12 12.24 -4.89
N ALA A 105 -2.52 11.30 -4.04
CA ALA A 105 -3.28 11.61 -2.84
C ALA A 105 -2.36 12.21 -1.78
N ASP A 106 -2.76 13.37 -1.25
CA ASP A 106 -2.03 14.09 -0.23
C ASP A 106 -2.97 14.44 0.93
N PRO A 107 -2.99 13.60 1.99
CA PRO A 107 -3.89 13.80 3.14
C PRO A 107 -3.68 15.13 3.86
N ASP A 108 -2.44 15.58 4.04
CA ASP A 108 -2.14 16.82 4.76
C ASP A 108 -2.51 18.05 3.92
N ALA A 109 -2.35 17.98 2.58
CA ALA A 109 -2.87 19.00 1.67
C ALA A 109 -4.40 18.91 1.48
N ARG A 110 -5.05 17.86 2.00
CA ARG A 110 -6.48 17.55 1.82
C ARG A 110 -6.90 17.59 0.36
N ASN A 111 -6.07 17.05 -0.51
CA ASN A 111 -6.29 17.12 -1.95
C ASN A 111 -5.66 15.93 -2.71
N VAL A 112 -5.97 15.89 -3.99
CA VAL A 112 -5.28 15.05 -4.95
C VAL A 112 -4.62 15.96 -5.97
N HIS A 113 -3.31 15.83 -6.10
CA HIS A 113 -2.50 16.55 -7.09
C HIS A 113 -2.54 15.83 -8.43
N ILE A 114 -2.63 16.57 -9.51
CA ILE A 114 -2.66 16.06 -10.89
C ILE A 114 -1.48 16.63 -11.66
N PHE A 115 -0.57 15.76 -12.08
CA PHE A 115 0.62 16.09 -12.86
C PHE A 115 0.44 15.55 -14.29
N ASP A 116 0.34 16.43 -15.27
CA ASP A 116 0.26 16.10 -16.68
C ASP A 116 1.56 16.54 -17.37
N PHE A 117 2.52 15.64 -17.43
CA PHE A 117 3.84 15.92 -18.02
C PHE A 117 3.77 16.05 -19.54
N SER A 118 2.76 15.46 -20.19
CA SER A 118 2.59 15.53 -21.65
C SER A 118 2.16 16.92 -22.11
N HIS A 119 1.37 17.61 -21.27
CA HIS A 119 0.86 18.94 -21.57
C HIS A 119 1.46 20.03 -20.69
N ALA A 120 2.52 19.73 -19.92
CA ALA A 120 3.16 20.62 -18.96
C ALA A 120 2.14 21.32 -18.03
N LYS A 121 1.13 20.57 -17.57
CA LYS A 121 0.03 21.09 -16.77
C LYS A 121 0.01 20.44 -15.38
N TYR A 122 -0.11 21.29 -14.37
CA TYR A 122 -0.41 20.90 -12.99
C TYR A 122 -1.78 21.45 -12.60
N SER A 123 -2.53 20.68 -11.84
CA SER A 123 -3.78 21.11 -11.21
C SER A 123 -4.06 20.31 -9.94
N LEU A 124 -4.90 20.86 -9.09
CA LEU A 124 -5.51 20.14 -7.99
C LEU A 124 -6.86 19.59 -8.44
N LEU A 125 -7.28 18.48 -7.85
CA LEU A 125 -8.60 17.94 -8.07
C LEU A 125 -9.64 18.96 -7.61
N ASP A 126 -10.75 19.08 -8.37
CA ASP A 126 -11.80 20.04 -8.05
C ASP A 126 -12.37 19.80 -6.64
N LYS A 127 -12.17 20.79 -5.77
CA LYS A 127 -12.68 20.81 -4.40
C LYS A 127 -14.20 21.11 -4.38
N ALA A 128 -14.99 20.56 -5.29
CA ALA A 128 -16.42 20.80 -5.31
C ALA A 128 -17.04 20.64 -3.90
N GLY A 129 -17.00 21.71 -3.11
CA GLY A 129 -17.62 21.83 -1.80
C GLY A 129 -16.88 21.15 -0.66
N ASP A 130 -15.55 21.34 -0.50
CA ASP A 130 -14.72 20.87 0.65
C ASP A 130 -14.93 19.39 1.02
N ARG A 131 -15.03 18.53 0.02
CA ARG A 131 -15.38 17.12 0.21
C ARG A 131 -14.22 16.21 0.52
N LEU A 132 -13.00 16.61 0.12
CA LEU A 132 -11.78 15.87 0.41
C LEU A 132 -11.19 16.36 1.73
N ASN A 133 -11.09 15.43 2.68
CA ASN A 133 -10.49 15.71 3.98
C ASN A 133 -9.22 14.88 4.22
N THR A 134 -9.27 13.57 3.91
CA THR A 134 -8.14 12.67 4.13
C THR A 134 -8.10 11.66 2.99
N PRO A 135 -7.70 12.08 1.76
CA PRO A 135 -7.55 11.18 0.64
C PRO A 135 -6.36 10.23 0.90
N VAL A 136 -6.60 8.92 0.92
CA VAL A 136 -5.56 7.93 1.29
C VAL A 136 -5.29 6.88 0.23
N ALA A 137 -6.22 6.67 -0.72
CA ALA A 137 -6.04 5.68 -1.79
C ALA A 137 -6.76 6.13 -3.06
N LEU A 138 -6.21 5.72 -4.19
CA LEU A 138 -6.63 6.12 -5.54
C LEU A 138 -6.72 4.90 -6.46
N ALA A 139 -7.69 4.92 -7.35
CA ALA A 139 -7.74 4.01 -8.50
C ALA A 139 -8.43 4.69 -9.68
N THR A 140 -8.10 4.27 -10.90
CA THR A 140 -8.76 4.73 -12.14
C THR A 140 -9.49 3.56 -12.82
N ASP A 141 -10.67 3.83 -13.38
CA ASP A 141 -11.39 2.86 -14.20
C ASP A 141 -10.96 2.93 -15.69
N ASP A 142 -11.61 2.15 -16.54
CA ASP A 142 -11.39 2.10 -17.99
C ASP A 142 -11.84 3.36 -18.73
N ARG A 143 -12.60 4.25 -18.08
CA ARG A 143 -13.07 5.53 -18.60
C ARG A 143 -12.32 6.72 -18.00
N ASP A 144 -11.21 6.46 -17.34
CA ASP A 144 -10.40 7.45 -16.63
C ASP A 144 -11.18 8.22 -15.53
N ASN A 145 -12.25 7.62 -14.98
CA ASN A 145 -12.80 8.15 -13.74
C ASN A 145 -11.85 7.83 -12.60
N LEU A 146 -11.61 8.82 -11.76
CA LEU A 146 -10.78 8.68 -10.57
C LEU A 146 -11.66 8.38 -9.36
N PHE A 147 -11.34 7.33 -8.64
CA PHE A 147 -11.94 6.93 -7.39
C PHE A 147 -10.98 7.26 -6.25
N VAL A 148 -11.45 8.03 -5.29
CA VAL A 148 -10.65 8.51 -4.16
C VAL A 148 -11.27 8.01 -2.87
N ILE A 149 -10.53 7.20 -2.11
CA ILE A 149 -10.93 6.92 -0.72
C ILE A 149 -10.61 8.14 0.12
N ASP A 150 -11.64 8.74 0.70
CA ASP A 150 -11.50 9.71 1.78
C ASP A 150 -11.78 9.00 3.11
N GLN A 151 -10.72 8.85 3.92
CA GLN A 151 -10.79 8.09 5.15
C GLN A 151 -11.64 8.76 6.22
N SER A 152 -11.62 10.11 6.31
CA SER A 152 -12.40 10.86 7.29
C SER A 152 -13.90 10.74 7.05
N SER A 153 -14.33 10.83 5.80
CA SER A 153 -15.74 10.66 5.42
C SER A 153 -16.16 9.20 5.28
N ARG A 154 -15.21 8.25 5.36
CA ARG A 154 -15.42 6.81 5.15
C ARG A 154 -16.14 6.52 3.84
N SER A 155 -15.83 7.25 2.80
CA SER A 155 -16.49 7.17 1.51
C SER A 155 -15.51 7.10 0.35
N ILE A 156 -15.98 6.68 -0.78
CA ILE A 156 -15.25 6.74 -2.04
C ILE A 156 -15.89 7.84 -2.88
N LEU A 157 -15.11 8.85 -3.22
CA LEU A 157 -15.51 9.93 -4.10
C LEU A 157 -15.15 9.55 -5.53
N ILE A 158 -16.03 9.84 -6.47
CA ILE A 158 -15.84 9.58 -7.89
C ILE A 158 -15.72 10.91 -8.61
N TYR A 159 -14.66 11.05 -9.39
CA TYR A 159 -14.41 12.19 -10.28
C TYR A 159 -14.31 11.68 -11.71
N GLY A 160 -14.88 12.42 -12.65
CA GLY A 160 -14.76 12.12 -14.07
C GLY A 160 -13.34 12.41 -14.58
N SER A 161 -13.02 11.96 -15.80
CA SER A 161 -11.72 12.19 -16.47
C SER A 161 -11.33 13.68 -16.57
N SER A 162 -12.28 14.60 -16.50
CA SER A 162 -12.04 16.05 -16.45
C SER A 162 -11.71 16.57 -15.05
N GLY A 163 -11.68 15.72 -14.02
CA GLY A 163 -11.50 16.10 -12.62
C GLY A 163 -12.75 16.61 -11.91
N LYS A 164 -13.92 16.66 -12.58
CA LYS A 164 -15.18 17.09 -11.97
C LYS A 164 -15.78 16.00 -11.12
N PHE A 165 -16.25 16.37 -9.93
CA PHE A 165 -16.96 15.46 -9.02
C PHE A 165 -18.23 14.91 -9.67
N ARG A 166 -18.45 13.59 -9.53
CA ARG A 166 -19.61 12.88 -10.08
C ARG A 166 -20.55 12.28 -9.01
N GLY A 167 -19.99 11.91 -7.85
CA GLY A 167 -20.77 11.28 -6.81
C GLY A 167 -19.94 10.47 -5.83
N TYR A 168 -20.64 9.66 -5.05
CA TYR A 168 -20.04 8.76 -4.07
C TYR A 168 -20.36 7.31 -4.41
N LEU A 169 -19.42 6.42 -4.08
CA LEU A 169 -19.63 4.98 -4.07
C LEU A 169 -19.67 4.50 -2.62
N GLY A 170 -20.62 3.61 -2.31
CA GLY A 170 -20.67 2.98 -0.98
C GLY A 170 -21.21 3.87 0.13
N LYS A 171 -21.81 5.02 -0.18
CA LYS A 171 -22.53 5.85 0.79
C LYS A 171 -23.98 5.38 0.86
N LEU A 172 -24.33 4.69 1.91
CA LEU A 172 -25.71 4.49 2.33
C LEU A 172 -26.13 5.68 3.16
N GLY A 173 -27.42 6.03 3.16
CA GLY A 173 -28.01 7.15 3.88
C GLY A 173 -27.35 7.54 5.21
N ARG A 174 -27.98 8.31 6.06
CA ARG A 174 -27.34 8.99 7.19
C ARG A 174 -26.53 8.10 8.14
N ASP A 175 -26.80 6.80 8.25
CA ASP A 175 -26.33 6.00 9.40
C ASP A 175 -25.56 4.71 9.08
N GLU A 176 -25.42 4.28 7.82
CA GLU A 176 -24.68 3.07 7.47
C GLU A 176 -23.67 3.33 6.37
N SER A 177 -22.45 3.70 6.76
CA SER A 177 -21.32 3.57 5.85
C SER A 177 -21.06 2.08 5.60
N TYR A 178 -20.90 1.68 4.33
CA TYR A 178 -20.42 0.35 4.00
C TYR A 178 -19.05 0.08 4.63
N PHE A 179 -18.32 1.13 4.97
CA PHE A 179 -16.95 1.07 5.44
C PHE A 179 -16.81 1.56 6.88
N ASP A 180 -15.84 0.98 7.59
CA ASP A 180 -15.36 1.47 8.89
C ASP A 180 -14.04 2.27 8.70
N THR A 181 -13.04 1.63 8.10
CA THR A 181 -11.75 2.25 7.82
C THR A 181 -11.25 1.79 6.45
N PRO A 182 -11.81 2.36 5.35
CA PRO A 182 -11.34 2.03 4.01
C PRO A 182 -9.95 2.62 3.80
N VAL A 183 -9.01 1.81 3.28
CA VAL A 183 -7.60 2.21 3.13
C VAL A 183 -6.98 1.83 1.80
N GLY A 184 -7.57 0.92 1.04
CA GLY A 184 -7.07 0.47 -0.25
C GLY A 184 -8.21 0.24 -1.22
N ILE A 185 -8.00 0.57 -2.49
CA ILE A 185 -8.97 0.42 -3.58
C ILE A 185 -8.29 -0.09 -4.84
N ALA A 186 -8.94 -1.03 -5.54
CA ALA A 186 -8.59 -1.40 -6.90
C ALA A 186 -9.85 -1.58 -7.75
N ILE A 187 -9.70 -1.40 -9.04
CA ILE A 187 -10.78 -1.54 -10.01
C ILE A 187 -10.35 -2.54 -11.08
N ASP A 188 -11.17 -3.55 -11.26
CA ASP A 188 -11.05 -4.44 -12.41
C ASP A 188 -11.66 -3.74 -13.63
N LYS A 189 -10.80 -3.30 -14.53
CA LYS A 189 -11.20 -2.57 -15.75
C LYS A 189 -12.01 -3.42 -16.73
N THR A 190 -11.97 -4.74 -16.60
CA THR A 190 -12.71 -5.67 -17.46
C THR A 190 -14.13 -5.93 -16.95
N THR A 191 -14.26 -6.20 -15.65
CA THR A 191 -15.55 -6.52 -15.02
C THR A 191 -16.21 -5.31 -14.38
N HIS A 192 -15.52 -4.16 -14.33
CA HIS A 192 -15.91 -2.94 -13.64
C HIS A 192 -16.23 -3.14 -12.14
N ARG A 193 -15.67 -4.18 -11.53
CA ARG A 193 -15.77 -4.41 -10.10
C ARG A 193 -14.82 -3.51 -9.33
N VAL A 194 -15.29 -3.04 -8.19
CA VAL A 194 -14.51 -2.24 -7.25
C VAL A 194 -14.23 -3.07 -6.00
N TYR A 195 -12.97 -3.15 -5.62
CA TYR A 195 -12.49 -3.87 -4.45
C TYR A 195 -11.97 -2.88 -3.43
N VAL A 196 -12.38 -3.01 -2.19
CA VAL A 196 -12.01 -2.09 -1.10
C VAL A 196 -11.53 -2.85 0.12
N CYS A 197 -10.33 -2.53 0.60
CA CYS A 197 -9.87 -2.96 1.92
C CYS A 197 -10.53 -2.15 3.02
N ASP A 198 -11.18 -2.82 3.95
CA ASP A 198 -11.63 -2.22 5.21
C ASP A 198 -10.76 -2.73 6.36
N LEU A 199 -9.80 -1.92 6.77
CA LEU A 199 -8.74 -2.29 7.70
C LEU A 199 -9.28 -2.75 9.05
N ARG A 200 -10.23 -2.01 9.64
CA ARG A 200 -10.80 -2.35 10.95
C ARG A 200 -11.81 -3.50 10.90
N ARG A 201 -12.44 -3.71 9.76
CA ARG A 201 -13.34 -4.85 9.58
C ARG A 201 -12.60 -6.13 9.19
N ASN A 202 -11.30 -6.06 8.91
CA ASN A 202 -10.50 -7.20 8.44
C ASN A 202 -11.14 -7.88 7.22
N MET A 203 -11.64 -7.09 6.28
CA MET A 203 -12.46 -7.56 5.16
C MET A 203 -12.09 -6.85 3.87
N ILE A 204 -12.35 -7.55 2.77
CA ILE A 204 -12.41 -6.96 1.44
C ILE A 204 -13.88 -6.89 1.04
N LEU A 205 -14.33 -5.70 0.65
CA LEU A 205 -15.65 -5.51 0.07
C LEU A 205 -15.53 -5.48 -1.45
N ILE A 206 -16.30 -6.32 -2.13
CA ILE A 206 -16.39 -6.37 -3.59
C ILE A 206 -17.72 -5.74 -3.99
N MET A 207 -17.68 -4.75 -4.87
CA MET A 207 -18.85 -4.02 -5.35
C MET A 207 -18.93 -4.05 -6.87
N ASP A 208 -20.15 -3.87 -7.40
CA ASP A 208 -20.35 -3.61 -8.82
C ASP A 208 -20.05 -2.13 -9.17
N SER A 209 -20.08 -1.79 -10.46
CA SER A 209 -19.86 -0.42 -10.97
C SER A 209 -20.87 0.63 -10.45
N ARG A 210 -21.98 0.20 -9.85
CA ARG A 210 -22.99 1.08 -9.23
C ARG A 210 -22.80 1.20 -7.72
N GLY A 211 -21.77 0.57 -7.17
CA GLY A 211 -21.48 0.58 -5.74
C GLY A 211 -22.34 -0.36 -4.90
N ARG A 212 -23.03 -1.30 -5.50
CA ARG A 212 -23.79 -2.32 -4.76
C ARG A 212 -22.87 -3.43 -4.33
N PRO A 213 -22.89 -3.85 -3.06
CA PRO A 213 -22.09 -4.98 -2.58
C PRO A 213 -22.43 -6.26 -3.35
N VAL A 214 -21.41 -6.91 -3.89
CA VAL A 214 -21.49 -8.21 -4.57
C VAL A 214 -21.02 -9.33 -3.65
N ALA A 215 -19.90 -9.10 -2.94
CA ALA A 215 -19.35 -10.07 -2.01
C ALA A 215 -18.55 -9.38 -0.90
N LYS A 216 -18.34 -10.11 0.19
CA LYS A 216 -17.46 -9.75 1.30
C LYS A 216 -16.54 -10.93 1.57
N VAL A 217 -15.23 -10.68 1.63
CA VAL A 217 -14.22 -11.70 1.94
C VAL A 217 -13.54 -11.32 3.25
N GLY A 218 -13.33 -12.28 4.13
CA GLY A 218 -12.81 -12.06 5.47
C GLY A 218 -13.91 -12.05 6.54
N LYS A 219 -13.50 -11.84 7.78
CA LYS A 219 -14.41 -11.76 8.94
C LYS A 219 -13.95 -10.65 9.89
N ARG A 220 -14.92 -9.99 10.54
CA ARG A 220 -14.66 -8.84 11.42
C ARG A 220 -13.70 -9.14 12.58
N SER A 221 -13.71 -10.35 13.10
CA SER A 221 -12.79 -10.79 14.15
C SER A 221 -11.34 -10.90 13.68
N GLY A 222 -11.11 -10.86 12.38
CA GLY A 222 -9.82 -11.17 11.77
C GLY A 222 -9.48 -12.66 11.85
N GLY A 223 -8.41 -13.06 11.18
CA GLY A 223 -7.89 -14.42 11.20
C GLY A 223 -6.71 -14.62 10.25
N ASP A 224 -6.14 -15.81 10.27
CA ASP A 224 -4.96 -16.19 9.51
C ASP A 224 -5.20 -17.33 8.50
N ARG A 225 -6.42 -17.89 8.47
CA ARG A 225 -6.78 -18.94 7.50
C ARG A 225 -6.88 -18.38 6.08
N PRO A 226 -6.88 -19.23 5.05
CA PRO A 226 -7.19 -18.82 3.69
C PRO A 226 -8.50 -18.01 3.59
N GLY A 227 -8.44 -16.82 2.96
CA GLY A 227 -9.59 -15.92 2.86
C GLY A 227 -9.94 -15.14 4.13
N GLU A 228 -9.22 -15.32 5.24
CA GLU A 228 -9.31 -14.47 6.43
C GLU A 228 -8.17 -13.46 6.44
N PHE A 229 -8.39 -12.28 6.96
CA PHE A 229 -7.42 -11.18 6.98
C PHE A 229 -7.21 -10.62 8.37
N LYS A 230 -6.07 -9.97 8.57
CA LYS A 230 -5.77 -9.14 9.71
C LYS A 230 -5.18 -7.82 9.22
N GLN A 231 -5.94 -6.74 9.37
CA GLN A 231 -5.56 -5.41 8.92
C GLN A 231 -5.13 -5.37 7.43
N PRO A 232 -5.99 -5.84 6.49
CA PRO A 232 -5.67 -5.73 5.07
C PRO A 232 -5.55 -4.26 4.70
N SER A 233 -4.45 -3.88 4.01
CA SER A 233 -4.13 -2.46 3.81
C SER A 233 -4.11 -2.04 2.35
N GLN A 234 -3.71 -2.92 1.44
CA GLN A 234 -3.62 -2.61 0.01
C GLN A 234 -4.13 -3.77 -0.84
N LEU A 235 -4.56 -3.46 -2.06
CA LEU A 235 -4.96 -4.47 -3.03
C LEU A 235 -4.71 -3.99 -4.46
N VAL A 236 -4.45 -4.95 -5.33
CA VAL A 236 -4.22 -4.74 -6.76
C VAL A 236 -4.96 -5.83 -7.54
N VAL A 237 -5.60 -5.45 -8.64
CA VAL A 237 -6.12 -6.41 -9.62
C VAL A 237 -5.15 -6.48 -10.79
N SER A 238 -4.72 -7.68 -11.16
CA SER A 238 -3.91 -7.93 -12.34
C SER A 238 -4.38 -9.24 -13.01
N GLY A 239 -4.79 -9.16 -14.26
CA GLY A 239 -5.46 -10.27 -14.93
C GLY A 239 -6.74 -10.71 -14.18
N ASN A 240 -6.86 -12.00 -13.91
CA ASN A 240 -7.99 -12.57 -13.19
C ASN A 240 -7.69 -12.75 -11.68
N GLU A 241 -6.68 -12.11 -11.14
CA GLU A 241 -6.25 -12.26 -9.76
C GLU A 241 -6.37 -10.94 -8.99
N LEU A 242 -6.79 -11.06 -7.73
CA LEU A 242 -6.84 -10.01 -6.74
C LEU A 242 -5.73 -10.26 -5.71
N PHE A 243 -4.73 -9.41 -5.68
CA PHE A 243 -3.62 -9.43 -4.73
C PHE A 243 -3.99 -8.56 -3.54
N VAL A 244 -3.96 -9.11 -2.33
CA VAL A 244 -4.31 -8.41 -1.10
C VAL A 244 -3.15 -8.44 -0.12
N LEU A 245 -2.67 -7.28 0.26
CA LEU A 245 -1.69 -7.15 1.34
C LEU A 245 -2.39 -7.34 2.69
N ASP A 246 -2.22 -8.50 3.26
CA ASP A 246 -2.73 -8.90 4.59
C ASP A 246 -1.68 -8.54 5.65
N ALA A 247 -1.55 -7.22 5.91
CA ALA A 247 -0.42 -6.62 6.61
C ALA A 247 -0.24 -7.19 8.03
N GLY A 248 -1.32 -7.36 8.79
CA GLY A 248 -1.25 -7.91 10.15
C GLY A 248 -0.87 -9.39 10.23
N ASN A 249 -0.86 -10.10 9.09
CA ASN A 249 -0.40 -11.49 8.97
C ASN A 249 0.93 -11.61 8.20
N ASN A 250 1.57 -10.50 7.83
CA ASN A 250 2.81 -10.47 7.04
C ASN A 250 2.75 -11.36 5.79
N ARG A 251 1.72 -11.20 4.97
CA ARG A 251 1.55 -11.97 3.74
C ARG A 251 0.78 -11.21 2.67
N ILE A 252 0.92 -11.67 1.44
CA ILE A 252 0.00 -11.35 0.36
C ILE A 252 -0.90 -12.55 0.16
N GLN A 253 -2.21 -12.36 0.17
CA GLN A 253 -3.14 -13.37 -0.30
C GLN A 253 -3.55 -13.04 -1.74
N ILE A 254 -3.52 -14.05 -2.57
CA ILE A 254 -3.97 -13.99 -3.95
C ILE A 254 -5.32 -14.72 -4.03
N LEU A 255 -6.32 -14.01 -4.50
CA LEU A 255 -7.70 -14.48 -4.68
C LEU A 255 -8.04 -14.43 -6.17
N ASP A 256 -9.08 -15.13 -6.58
CA ASP A 256 -9.72 -14.83 -7.86
C ASP A 256 -10.55 -13.52 -7.75
N THR A 257 -11.04 -13.01 -8.88
CA THR A 257 -11.84 -11.77 -8.91
C THR A 257 -13.24 -11.94 -8.29
N ALA A 258 -13.66 -13.15 -7.93
CA ALA A 258 -14.86 -13.42 -7.15
C ALA A 258 -14.58 -13.41 -5.63
N GLY A 259 -13.31 -13.45 -5.21
CA GLY A 259 -12.89 -13.42 -3.82
C GLY A 259 -12.53 -14.80 -3.24
N HIS A 260 -12.43 -15.85 -4.05
CA HIS A 260 -11.99 -17.16 -3.57
C HIS A 260 -10.47 -17.21 -3.45
N PHE A 261 -9.98 -17.77 -2.37
CA PHE A 261 -8.55 -17.92 -2.11
C PHE A 261 -7.89 -18.86 -3.13
N LEU A 262 -6.75 -18.44 -3.69
CA LEU A 262 -5.93 -19.24 -4.59
C LEU A 262 -4.63 -19.66 -3.91
N ARG A 263 -3.84 -18.70 -3.43
CA ARG A 263 -2.53 -18.94 -2.79
C ARG A 263 -2.12 -17.74 -1.93
N ALA A 264 -1.05 -17.92 -1.15
CA ALA A 264 -0.47 -16.84 -0.37
C ALA A 264 1.06 -16.82 -0.48
N ILE A 265 1.63 -15.63 -0.36
CA ILE A 265 3.08 -15.38 -0.30
C ILE A 265 3.38 -14.79 1.06
N LYS A 266 4.29 -15.42 1.81
CA LYS A 266 4.75 -14.93 3.11
C LYS A 266 5.73 -13.78 2.91
N LEU A 267 5.55 -12.70 3.66
CA LEU A 267 6.46 -11.56 3.73
C LEU A 267 7.30 -11.62 5.00
N VAL A 268 8.49 -11.04 4.97
CA VAL A 268 9.30 -10.87 6.17
C VAL A 268 8.64 -9.84 7.10
N TYR A 269 8.14 -8.75 6.51
CA TYR A 269 7.47 -7.66 7.22
C TYR A 269 6.42 -7.02 6.31
N ALA A 270 5.34 -6.55 6.90
CA ALA A 270 4.38 -5.67 6.27
C ALA A 270 3.65 -4.84 7.33
N ASP A 271 3.32 -3.61 7.01
CA ASP A 271 2.47 -2.74 7.81
C ASP A 271 1.45 -1.99 6.92
N ARG A 272 0.68 -1.10 7.51
CA ARG A 272 -0.33 -0.30 6.79
C ARG A 272 0.27 0.70 5.79
N HIS A 273 1.56 1.00 5.89
CA HIS A 273 2.28 1.92 5.00
C HIS A 273 3.04 1.19 3.89
N THR A 274 3.07 -0.14 3.94
CA THR A 274 3.67 -0.99 2.91
C THR A 274 2.91 -0.82 1.61
N GLY A 275 3.61 -0.49 0.54
CA GLY A 275 3.05 -0.42 -0.81
C GLY A 275 3.02 -1.78 -1.49
N LEU A 276 2.04 -2.01 -2.35
CA LEU A 276 1.89 -3.19 -3.17
C LEU A 276 1.64 -2.75 -4.62
N ALA A 277 2.42 -3.29 -5.54
CA ALA A 277 2.19 -3.14 -6.98
C ALA A 277 2.40 -4.49 -7.69
N VAL A 278 1.73 -4.68 -8.81
CA VAL A 278 1.86 -5.88 -9.65
C VAL A 278 1.96 -5.40 -11.09
N ASP A 279 2.96 -5.86 -11.82
CA ASP A 279 3.11 -5.49 -13.23
C ASP A 279 2.25 -6.38 -14.15
N GLY A 280 2.18 -6.01 -15.42
CA GLY A 280 1.39 -6.75 -16.42
C GLY A 280 1.85 -8.20 -16.66
N ARG A 281 3.02 -8.60 -16.14
CA ARG A 281 3.55 -9.97 -16.18
C ARG A 281 3.19 -10.76 -14.92
N GLY A 282 2.60 -10.11 -13.91
CA GLY A 282 2.27 -10.71 -12.62
C GLY A 282 3.45 -10.77 -11.64
N ILE A 283 4.51 -9.98 -11.87
CA ILE A 283 5.59 -9.79 -10.89
C ILE A 283 5.08 -8.86 -9.80
N ILE A 284 5.30 -9.25 -8.55
CA ILE A 284 4.78 -8.53 -7.39
C ILE A 284 5.91 -7.72 -6.76
N TYR A 285 5.63 -6.48 -6.44
CA TYR A 285 6.53 -5.53 -5.79
C TYR A 285 5.93 -5.10 -4.47
N VAL A 286 6.72 -5.19 -3.39
CA VAL A 286 6.28 -4.83 -2.03
C VAL A 286 7.31 -3.90 -1.43
N SER A 287 6.92 -2.71 -1.04
CA SER A 287 7.81 -1.80 -0.32
C SER A 287 7.93 -2.18 1.16
N ASP A 288 9.08 -1.91 1.73
CA ASP A 288 9.34 -1.92 3.17
C ASP A 288 9.83 -0.53 3.58
N PRO A 289 8.93 0.35 4.04
CA PRO A 289 9.29 1.71 4.42
C PRO A 289 10.28 1.79 5.60
N SER A 290 10.33 0.76 6.44
CA SER A 290 11.21 0.72 7.62
C SER A 290 12.67 0.49 7.24
N LEU A 291 12.91 -0.27 6.18
CA LEU A 291 14.24 -0.60 5.66
C LEU A 291 14.59 0.10 4.36
N ASN A 292 13.70 0.96 3.83
CA ASN A 292 13.81 1.56 2.49
C ASN A 292 14.11 0.52 1.42
N ARG A 293 13.34 -0.57 1.38
CA ARG A 293 13.55 -1.66 0.44
C ARG A 293 12.31 -1.95 -0.39
N ILE A 294 12.53 -2.49 -1.57
CA ILE A 294 11.49 -3.10 -2.40
C ILE A 294 11.81 -4.58 -2.52
N GLN A 295 10.87 -5.42 -2.08
CA GLN A 295 10.89 -6.87 -2.28
C GLN A 295 10.21 -7.18 -3.61
N VAL A 296 10.82 -8.02 -4.42
CA VAL A 296 10.30 -8.45 -5.72
C VAL A 296 10.07 -9.95 -5.69
N PHE A 297 8.86 -10.33 -6.03
CA PHE A 297 8.46 -11.74 -6.15
C PHE A 297 8.20 -12.03 -7.63
N PRO A 298 9.16 -12.62 -8.34
CA PRO A 298 9.01 -13.02 -9.72
C PRO A 298 7.95 -14.12 -9.85
N ARG A 299 7.62 -14.46 -11.08
CA ARG A 299 6.79 -15.65 -11.35
C ARG A 299 7.49 -16.93 -10.89
N GLU A 300 6.72 -18.01 -10.83
CA GLU A 300 7.20 -19.35 -10.45
C GLU A 300 8.53 -19.72 -11.12
N GLY A 301 9.43 -20.27 -10.33
CA GLY A 301 10.75 -20.73 -10.78
C GLY A 301 11.92 -19.77 -10.55
N GLN A 302 11.68 -18.53 -10.18
CA GLN A 302 12.72 -17.56 -9.83
C GLN A 302 12.68 -17.22 -8.35
N ALA A 303 13.85 -17.08 -7.73
CA ALA A 303 13.94 -16.71 -6.33
C ALA A 303 13.52 -15.24 -6.11
N PRO A 304 12.76 -14.94 -5.03
CA PRO A 304 12.50 -13.57 -4.62
C PRO A 304 13.81 -12.83 -4.29
N TYR A 305 13.85 -11.54 -4.59
CA TYR A 305 14.96 -10.68 -4.26
C TYR A 305 14.50 -9.33 -3.69
N SER A 306 15.41 -8.56 -3.12
CA SER A 306 15.08 -7.19 -2.67
C SER A 306 16.22 -6.24 -3.03
N PHE A 307 15.87 -4.95 -3.15
CA PHE A 307 16.86 -3.91 -3.38
C PHE A 307 16.47 -2.61 -2.65
N ASP A 308 17.46 -1.75 -2.42
CA ASP A 308 17.25 -0.40 -1.92
C ASP A 308 17.08 0.56 -3.11
N PRO A 309 15.90 1.19 -3.31
CA PRO A 309 15.70 2.13 -4.40
C PRO A 309 16.58 3.39 -4.29
N GLY A 310 17.13 3.69 -3.10
CA GLY A 310 18.10 4.75 -2.90
C GLY A 310 19.44 4.51 -3.59
N THR A 311 19.77 3.24 -3.91
CA THR A 311 21.01 2.89 -4.63
C THR A 311 20.91 3.10 -6.15
N ILE A 312 19.71 3.31 -6.68
CA ILE A 312 19.52 3.61 -8.09
C ILE A 312 20.07 5.02 -8.36
N LYS A 313 21.03 5.13 -9.29
CA LYS A 313 21.67 6.40 -9.62
C LYS A 313 20.64 7.48 -9.97
N GLY A 314 20.61 8.55 -9.20
CA GLY A 314 19.69 9.69 -9.35
C GLY A 314 18.38 9.58 -8.57
N ALA A 315 17.97 8.40 -8.10
CA ALA A 315 16.72 8.25 -7.35
C ALA A 315 16.85 8.78 -5.91
N ASN A 316 17.91 8.42 -5.20
CA ASN A 316 18.15 8.83 -3.79
C ASN A 316 16.90 8.69 -2.91
N ALA A 317 16.16 7.57 -3.06
CA ALA A 317 14.98 7.30 -2.28
C ALA A 317 15.33 7.18 -0.80
N THR A 318 14.50 7.74 0.06
CA THR A 318 14.75 7.77 1.52
C THR A 318 13.77 6.89 2.29
N ARG A 319 12.50 6.79 1.82
CA ARG A 319 11.49 5.96 2.45
C ARG A 319 10.43 5.50 1.45
N ALA A 320 10.66 4.35 0.84
CA ALA A 320 9.77 3.72 -0.11
C ALA A 320 8.45 3.29 0.56
N ALA A 321 7.35 3.94 0.19
CA ALA A 321 6.02 3.68 0.73
C ALA A 321 5.04 3.21 -0.38
N GLY A 322 3.96 3.95 -0.66
CA GLY A 322 2.99 3.60 -1.69
C GLY A 322 3.62 3.42 -3.08
N MET A 323 3.07 2.51 -3.86
CA MET A 323 3.58 2.18 -5.20
C MET A 323 2.45 1.99 -6.21
N TRP A 324 2.76 2.29 -7.46
CA TRP A 324 1.92 2.01 -8.62
C TRP A 324 2.79 1.66 -9.83
N ILE A 325 2.34 0.73 -10.67
CA ILE A 325 3.00 0.41 -11.95
C ILE A 325 1.99 0.65 -13.06
N ASP A 326 2.37 1.45 -14.04
CA ASP A 326 1.55 1.73 -15.21
C ASP A 326 1.75 0.69 -16.34
N SER A 327 0.97 0.83 -17.42
CA SER A 327 1.07 -0.03 -18.59
C SER A 327 2.39 0.13 -19.37
N GLY A 328 3.11 1.23 -19.16
CA GLY A 328 4.43 1.49 -19.73
C GLY A 328 5.57 0.88 -18.92
N HIS A 329 5.27 0.03 -17.93
CA HIS A 329 6.25 -0.55 -17.00
C HIS A 329 7.03 0.50 -16.19
N CYS A 330 6.41 1.64 -15.92
CA CYS A 330 6.96 2.65 -15.04
C CYS A 330 6.46 2.39 -13.60
N LEU A 331 7.40 2.29 -12.66
CA LEU A 331 7.11 2.23 -11.22
C LEU A 331 7.11 3.65 -10.65
N TYR A 332 5.96 4.07 -10.17
CA TYR A 332 5.78 5.28 -9.37
C TYR A 332 5.91 4.89 -7.90
N LEU A 333 6.85 5.52 -7.21
CA LEU A 333 7.16 5.24 -5.82
C LEU A 333 6.97 6.49 -4.97
N VAL A 334 6.15 6.40 -3.96
CA VAL A 334 6.01 7.45 -2.94
C VAL A 334 7.23 7.41 -2.03
N ASP A 335 8.08 8.43 -2.09
CA ASP A 335 9.16 8.68 -1.13
C ASP A 335 8.64 9.57 0.00
N SER A 336 8.04 8.93 0.99
CA SER A 336 7.22 9.60 2.02
C SER A 336 8.03 10.49 2.97
N GLN A 337 9.32 10.27 3.12
CA GLN A 337 10.18 11.12 3.94
C GLN A 337 10.59 12.40 3.20
N SER A 338 10.69 12.34 1.89
CA SER A 338 11.07 13.47 1.05
C SER A 338 9.88 14.17 0.40
N ASN A 339 8.65 13.75 0.70
CA ASN A 339 7.40 14.29 0.17
C ASN A 339 7.41 14.42 -1.36
N ARG A 340 7.82 13.36 -2.05
CA ARG A 340 7.94 13.35 -3.52
C ARG A 340 7.54 12.00 -4.10
N ILE A 341 7.35 12.00 -5.40
CA ILE A 341 7.18 10.79 -6.19
C ILE A 341 8.45 10.55 -7.01
N LEU A 342 8.95 9.33 -6.99
CA LEU A 342 10.01 8.85 -7.86
C LEU A 342 9.39 8.04 -9.00
N LEU A 343 9.83 8.32 -10.22
CA LEU A 343 9.50 7.55 -11.41
C LEU A 343 10.71 6.72 -11.82
N LEU A 344 10.53 5.42 -11.79
CA LEU A 344 11.55 4.44 -12.17
C LEU A 344 11.05 3.63 -13.36
N GLN A 345 11.85 3.50 -14.40
CA GLN A 345 11.57 2.58 -15.51
C GLN A 345 12.01 1.18 -15.12
N ILE A 346 11.12 0.20 -15.20
CA ILE A 346 11.45 -1.21 -15.05
C ILE A 346 12.06 -1.67 -16.37
N ARG A 347 13.32 -2.11 -16.34
CA ARG A 347 14.01 -2.72 -17.47
C ARG A 347 13.61 -4.19 -17.51
N LEU A 348 13.10 -4.61 -18.64
CA LEU A 348 12.84 -6.01 -18.89
C LEU A 348 14.18 -6.73 -19.12
N PRO A 349 14.40 -7.91 -18.51
CA PRO A 349 15.56 -8.74 -18.84
C PRO A 349 15.49 -9.26 -20.29
#